data_9f44a2f105e8b50729549801b089edb4
#
_entry.id   9f44a2f105e8b50729549801b089edb4
#
_cell.length_a   1.000
_cell.length_b   1.000
_cell.length_c   1.000
_cell.angle_alpha   90.00
_cell.angle_beta   90.00
_cell.angle_gamma   90.00
#
_symmetry.space_group_name_H-M   'P 1'
#
loop_
_entity.id
_entity.type
_entity.pdbx_description
1 polymer ?
#
loop_
_entity_poly.entity_id
_entity_poly.type
_entity_poly.pdbx_seq_one_letter_code
_entity_poly.pdbx_strand_id
1 'polypeptide(L)'
;MSPRRAAAVLSLLALVAGGCGKQSSQRPAIARYVKQVNTIEAALAAPLASVTSAGNAFSREQRSGGDVLSQRPAGKSILVLGPSPEQTLQKALTRIRALRARLAAIGAPPAAGHLRVLLLELIDGDAAMTRELAELVTYLPAYAATLGSLGPATRQLETVLSRRTAYGAAAVRAVFATKAAALRRFQVTTGTLVLQLHRLRPPPVSQPGYAAEVTALQGMGASAGRLAAMLAAGGSANVRPVLAQFDRAAGNGETVAVQRAEIAADRAYDSRVSALNALSQKVTLERLQLSNTLK
;
A
#
# COMPACT_ATOMS: atom_id res chain seq x y z
N MET A 1 2.87 -5.81 -7.89
CA MET A 1 1.38 -5.80 -8.16
C MET A 1 1.12 -5.86 -9.67
N SER A 2 0.47 -6.90 -10.17
CA SER A 2 0.20 -7.08 -11.60
C SER A 2 -1.00 -6.22 -12.05
N PRO A 3 -0.89 -5.38 -13.10
CA PRO A 3 -1.92 -4.41 -13.50
C PRO A 3 -3.15 -5.01 -14.20
N ARG A 4 -3.25 -6.33 -14.32
CA ARG A 4 -4.30 -6.99 -15.12
C ARG A 4 -5.63 -7.23 -14.40
N ARG A 5 -5.79 -6.87 -13.11
CA ARG A 5 -6.95 -7.27 -12.30
C ARG A 5 -7.96 -6.17 -11.93
N ALA A 6 -7.74 -4.93 -12.34
CA ALA A 6 -8.66 -3.83 -12.00
C ALA A 6 -9.87 -3.66 -12.96
N ALA A 7 -10.00 -4.49 -14.00
CA ALA A 7 -10.96 -4.23 -15.08
C ALA A 7 -12.27 -5.04 -15.02
N ALA A 8 -12.55 -5.80 -13.95
CA ALA A 8 -13.63 -6.81 -13.95
C ALA A 8 -14.97 -6.36 -13.33
N VAL A 9 -15.20 -5.09 -13.05
CA VAL A 9 -16.40 -4.66 -12.29
C VAL A 9 -17.49 -3.98 -13.14
N LEU A 10 -17.33 -3.82 -14.44
CA LEU A 10 -18.30 -3.08 -15.28
C LEU A 10 -18.90 -3.96 -16.36
N SER A 11 -19.91 -4.77 -16.02
CA SER A 11 -20.84 -5.30 -17.01
C SER A 11 -22.15 -5.72 -16.35
N LEU A 12 -23.09 -4.78 -16.21
CA LEU A 12 -24.49 -5.11 -15.96
C LEU A 12 -25.40 -3.98 -16.42
N LEU A 13 -25.80 -4.05 -17.67
CA LEU A 13 -26.87 -3.24 -18.23
C LEU A 13 -28.04 -4.12 -18.62
N ALA A 14 -29.21 -3.70 -18.15
CA ALA A 14 -30.53 -3.84 -18.72
C ALA A 14 -31.12 -5.24 -19.01
N LEU A 15 -32.15 -5.56 -18.25
CA LEU A 15 -33.28 -6.34 -18.74
C LEU A 15 -34.56 -5.81 -18.09
N VAL A 16 -35.38 -5.20 -18.93
CA VAL A 16 -36.74 -4.76 -18.60
C VAL A 16 -37.70 -5.54 -19.48
N ALA A 17 -38.80 -5.89 -18.88
CA ALA A 17 -40.14 -6.09 -19.43
C ALA A 17 -40.75 -7.50 -19.41
N GLY A 18 -41.87 -7.56 -18.79
CA GLY A 18 -43.08 -8.21 -19.28
C GLY A 18 -43.52 -9.48 -18.54
N GLY A 19 -44.62 -9.37 -17.79
CA GLY A 19 -45.36 -10.54 -17.31
C GLY A 19 -46.46 -10.20 -16.32
N CYS A 20 -47.72 -10.17 -16.74
CA CYS A 20 -48.90 -10.01 -15.89
C CYS A 20 -49.24 -11.31 -15.14
N GLY A 21 -49.37 -11.19 -13.82
CA GLY A 21 -49.91 -12.23 -12.97
C GLY A 21 -50.23 -11.65 -11.59
N LYS A 22 -51.45 -11.83 -11.13
CA LYS A 22 -51.99 -11.30 -9.87
C LYS A 22 -51.12 -11.64 -8.67
N GLN A 23 -50.29 -10.70 -8.21
CA GLN A 23 -49.77 -10.67 -6.84
C GLN A 23 -49.39 -9.26 -6.42
N SER A 24 -50.10 -8.82 -5.39
CA SER A 24 -49.68 -7.92 -4.30
C SER A 24 -49.27 -6.48 -4.66
N SER A 25 -49.78 -5.59 -3.81
CA SER A 25 -49.42 -4.17 -3.64
C SER A 25 -47.90 -3.87 -3.55
N GLN A 26 -47.06 -4.88 -3.43
CA GLN A 26 -45.60 -4.76 -3.30
C GLN A 26 -44.84 -4.62 -4.64
N ARG A 27 -45.36 -5.12 -5.75
CA ARG A 27 -44.70 -5.05 -7.06
C ARG A 27 -44.31 -3.63 -7.49
N PRO A 28 -45.21 -2.62 -7.43
CA PRO A 28 -44.83 -1.26 -7.79
C PRO A 28 -43.80 -0.65 -6.84
N ALA A 29 -43.80 -1.05 -5.58
CA ALA A 29 -42.80 -0.60 -4.60
C ALA A 29 -41.42 -1.20 -4.90
N ILE A 30 -41.34 -2.50 -5.22
CA ILE A 30 -40.09 -3.18 -5.60
C ILE A 30 -39.56 -2.57 -6.91
N ALA A 31 -40.39 -2.40 -7.93
CA ALA A 31 -39.98 -1.81 -9.22
C ALA A 31 -39.42 -0.37 -9.04
N ARG A 32 -40.05 0.44 -8.21
CA ARG A 32 -39.61 1.79 -7.87
C ARG A 32 -38.27 1.75 -7.14
N TYR A 33 -38.10 0.86 -6.16
CA TYR A 33 -36.88 0.67 -5.41
C TYR A 33 -35.72 0.25 -6.34
N VAL A 34 -35.92 -0.76 -7.17
CA VAL A 34 -34.91 -1.23 -8.14
C VAL A 34 -34.49 -0.11 -9.10
N LYS A 35 -35.43 0.72 -9.58
CA LYS A 35 -35.12 1.87 -10.43
C LYS A 35 -34.25 2.90 -9.71
N GLN A 36 -34.54 3.19 -8.44
CA GLN A 36 -33.73 4.13 -7.63
C GLN A 36 -32.33 3.57 -7.38
N VAL A 37 -32.22 2.29 -7.05
CA VAL A 37 -30.94 1.59 -6.87
C VAL A 37 -30.10 1.63 -8.14
N ASN A 38 -30.68 1.30 -9.30
CA ASN A 38 -29.97 1.34 -10.58
C ASN A 38 -29.43 2.75 -10.90
N THR A 39 -30.15 3.80 -10.51
CA THR A 39 -29.67 5.19 -10.68
C THR A 39 -28.44 5.45 -9.79
N ILE A 40 -28.42 4.95 -8.57
CA ILE A 40 -27.27 5.10 -7.65
C ILE A 40 -26.06 4.32 -8.17
N GLU A 41 -26.25 3.11 -8.64
CA GLU A 41 -25.16 2.29 -9.19
C GLU A 41 -24.58 2.87 -10.48
N ALA A 42 -25.42 3.36 -11.37
CA ALA A 42 -24.95 4.10 -12.54
C ALA A 42 -24.10 5.32 -12.14
N ALA A 43 -24.50 5.99 -11.05
CA ALA A 43 -23.71 7.11 -10.51
C ALA A 43 -22.41 6.69 -9.83
N LEU A 44 -22.26 5.43 -9.37
CA LEU A 44 -21.01 4.89 -8.81
C LEU A 44 -19.95 4.61 -9.90
N ALA A 45 -20.35 4.37 -11.13
CA ALA A 45 -19.42 4.04 -12.21
C ALA A 45 -18.32 5.10 -12.39
N ALA A 46 -18.67 6.37 -12.37
CA ALA A 46 -17.71 7.46 -12.56
C ALA A 46 -16.66 7.58 -11.43
N PRO A 47 -17.03 7.60 -10.14
CA PRO A 47 -16.03 7.61 -9.08
C PRO A 47 -15.17 6.34 -9.07
N LEU A 48 -15.70 5.16 -9.34
CA LEU A 48 -14.90 3.92 -9.41
C LEU A 48 -13.94 3.92 -10.60
N ALA A 49 -14.34 4.42 -11.76
CA ALA A 49 -13.44 4.63 -12.90
C ALA A 49 -12.31 5.61 -12.54
N SER A 50 -12.60 6.67 -11.77
CA SER A 50 -11.60 7.62 -11.27
C SER A 50 -10.60 6.94 -10.31
N VAL A 51 -11.06 6.04 -9.43
CA VAL A 51 -10.21 5.24 -8.54
C VAL A 51 -9.27 4.35 -9.35
N THR A 52 -9.79 3.63 -10.33
CA THR A 52 -9.01 2.76 -11.22
C THR A 52 -7.96 3.56 -11.99
N SER A 53 -8.33 4.73 -12.53
CA SER A 53 -7.41 5.62 -13.24
C SER A 53 -6.28 6.14 -12.34
N ALA A 54 -6.62 6.59 -11.13
CA ALA A 54 -5.64 7.07 -10.15
C ALA A 54 -4.70 5.95 -9.70
N GLY A 55 -5.22 4.74 -9.44
CA GLY A 55 -4.42 3.57 -9.10
C GLY A 55 -3.45 3.17 -10.22
N ASN A 56 -3.90 3.19 -11.47
CA ASN A 56 -3.06 2.89 -12.62
C ASN A 56 -1.99 3.97 -12.85
N ALA A 57 -2.31 5.25 -12.63
CA ALA A 57 -1.34 6.34 -12.70
C ALA A 57 -0.25 6.19 -11.64
N PHE A 58 -0.66 5.92 -10.39
CA PHE A 58 0.25 5.67 -9.28
C PHE A 58 1.15 4.46 -9.52
N SER A 59 0.60 3.34 -10.00
CA SER A 59 1.38 2.13 -10.31
C SER A 59 2.38 2.34 -11.46
N ARG A 60 2.09 3.22 -12.40
CA ARG A 60 3.05 3.60 -13.46
C ARG A 60 4.18 4.46 -12.91
N GLU A 61 3.85 5.41 -12.04
CA GLU A 61 4.82 6.28 -11.39
C GLU A 61 5.78 5.47 -10.51
N GLN A 62 5.29 4.51 -9.74
CA GLN A 62 6.10 3.61 -8.92
C GLN A 62 7.06 2.76 -9.78
N ARG A 63 6.61 2.26 -10.93
CA ARG A 63 7.48 1.48 -11.84
C ARG A 63 8.53 2.33 -12.54
N SER A 64 8.19 3.53 -12.93
CA SER A 64 9.17 4.47 -13.51
C SER A 64 10.14 5.02 -12.48
N GLY A 65 9.74 5.08 -11.20
CA GLY A 65 10.57 5.50 -10.08
C GLY A 65 11.59 4.47 -9.61
N GLY A 66 11.36 3.17 -9.87
CA GLY A 66 12.30 2.10 -9.53
C GLY A 66 13.64 2.20 -10.26
N ASP A 67 13.64 2.68 -11.50
CA ASP A 67 14.87 2.98 -12.25
C ASP A 67 15.46 4.36 -11.92
N VAL A 68 14.72 5.24 -11.27
CA VAL A 68 15.08 6.65 -11.02
C VAL A 68 15.80 6.84 -9.68
N LEU A 69 15.77 5.87 -8.77
CA LEU A 69 16.60 5.94 -7.54
C LEU A 69 18.11 5.94 -7.86
N SER A 70 18.51 5.53 -9.06
CA SER A 70 19.89 5.58 -9.52
C SER A 70 20.26 6.83 -10.33
N GLN A 71 19.32 7.64 -10.88
CA GLN A 71 19.66 8.65 -11.90
C GLN A 71 18.84 9.96 -11.89
N ARG A 72 18.10 10.33 -10.85
CA ARG A 72 17.35 11.61 -10.91
C ARG A 72 18.23 12.81 -10.51
N PRO A 73 18.63 13.69 -11.46
CA PRO A 73 19.11 15.02 -11.11
C PRO A 73 17.94 15.79 -10.49
N ALA A 74 18.13 16.30 -9.29
CA ALA A 74 17.21 17.22 -8.66
C ALA A 74 16.94 18.40 -9.61
N GLY A 75 15.70 18.59 -10.06
CA GLY A 75 15.38 19.83 -10.75
C GLY A 75 14.38 19.84 -11.89
N LYS A 76 13.74 18.74 -12.29
CA LYS A 76 12.63 18.83 -13.25
C LYS A 76 11.32 18.35 -12.65
N SER A 77 10.62 19.25 -11.96
CA SER A 77 9.18 19.14 -11.76
C SER A 77 8.53 19.20 -13.13
N ILE A 78 8.12 18.07 -13.69
CA ILE A 78 7.16 18.06 -14.77
C ILE A 78 5.88 18.61 -14.14
N LEU A 79 5.47 19.80 -14.55
CA LEU A 79 4.16 20.37 -14.26
C LEU A 79 3.11 19.40 -14.84
N VAL A 80 2.66 18.46 -14.05
CA VAL A 80 1.49 17.63 -14.35
C VAL A 80 0.30 18.56 -14.15
N LEU A 81 -0.19 19.15 -15.24
CA LEU A 81 -1.43 19.94 -15.30
C LEU A 81 -2.62 18.97 -15.12
N GLY A 82 -2.88 18.55 -13.88
CA GLY A 82 -4.01 17.71 -13.54
C GLY A 82 -4.13 17.51 -12.02
N PRO A 83 -5.29 17.08 -11.52
CA PRO A 83 -5.42 16.77 -10.10
C PRO A 83 -4.48 15.61 -9.73
N SER A 84 -3.82 15.72 -8.58
CA SER A 84 -2.97 14.64 -8.08
C SER A 84 -3.78 13.35 -7.89
N PRO A 85 -3.15 12.17 -7.99
CA PRO A 85 -3.82 10.89 -7.69
C PRO A 85 -4.54 10.92 -6.33
N GLU A 86 -3.91 11.52 -5.32
CA GLU A 86 -4.49 11.70 -3.99
C GLU A 86 -5.79 12.52 -4.03
N GLN A 87 -5.78 13.70 -4.67
CA GLN A 87 -6.96 14.54 -4.79
C GLN A 87 -8.09 13.84 -5.56
N THR A 88 -7.74 13.06 -6.58
CA THR A 88 -8.70 12.28 -7.36
C THR A 88 -9.36 11.21 -6.49
N LEU A 89 -8.59 10.49 -5.69
CA LEU A 89 -9.07 9.47 -4.77
C LEU A 89 -9.93 10.05 -3.65
N GLN A 90 -9.55 11.18 -3.07
CA GLN A 90 -10.35 11.87 -2.04
C GLN A 90 -11.71 12.35 -2.59
N LYS A 91 -11.73 12.90 -3.81
CA LYS A 91 -12.98 13.27 -4.48
C LYS A 91 -13.85 12.04 -4.77
N ALA A 92 -13.27 10.97 -5.24
CA ALA A 92 -13.98 9.72 -5.48
C ALA A 92 -14.57 9.16 -4.18
N LEU A 93 -13.79 9.10 -3.10
CA LEU A 93 -14.23 8.64 -1.79
C LEU A 93 -15.41 9.47 -1.25
N THR A 94 -15.35 10.78 -1.38
CA THR A 94 -16.45 11.68 -0.99
C THR A 94 -17.74 11.38 -1.75
N ARG A 95 -17.63 11.14 -3.07
CA ARG A 95 -18.78 10.78 -3.92
C ARG A 95 -19.34 9.41 -3.57
N ILE A 96 -18.50 8.40 -3.35
CA ILE A 96 -18.92 7.05 -2.95
C ILE A 96 -19.69 7.12 -1.63
N ARG A 97 -19.19 7.86 -0.63
CA ARG A 97 -19.87 8.05 0.66
C ARG A 97 -21.22 8.76 0.51
N ALA A 98 -21.30 9.78 -0.34
CA ALA A 98 -22.56 10.47 -0.62
C ALA A 98 -23.59 9.53 -1.27
N LEU A 99 -23.16 8.69 -2.20
CA LEU A 99 -24.04 7.69 -2.86
C LEU A 99 -24.48 6.60 -1.88
N ARG A 100 -23.58 6.16 -0.99
CA ARG A 100 -23.91 5.25 0.10
C ARG A 100 -24.99 5.84 1.02
N ALA A 101 -24.84 7.11 1.41
CA ALA A 101 -25.83 7.79 2.25
C ALA A 101 -27.20 7.90 1.54
N ARG A 102 -27.19 8.20 0.24
CA ARG A 102 -28.43 8.21 -0.57
C ARG A 102 -29.08 6.84 -0.62
N LEU A 103 -28.33 5.77 -0.83
CA LEU A 103 -28.84 4.40 -0.82
C LEU A 103 -29.43 4.03 0.55
N ALA A 104 -28.76 4.43 1.64
CA ALA A 104 -29.23 4.18 2.98
C ALA A 104 -30.55 4.91 3.30
N ALA A 105 -30.79 6.06 2.67
CA ALA A 105 -32.03 6.84 2.84
C ALA A 105 -33.22 6.28 2.04
N ILE A 106 -32.99 5.41 1.04
CA ILE A 106 -34.07 4.81 0.28
C ILE A 106 -34.71 3.69 1.12
N GLY A 107 -36.01 3.81 1.36
CA GLY A 107 -36.80 2.75 2.00
C GLY A 107 -36.88 1.51 1.10
N ALA A 108 -36.33 0.39 1.55
CA ALA A 108 -36.47 -0.89 0.83
C ALA A 108 -37.78 -1.58 1.25
N PRO A 109 -38.57 -2.07 0.28
CA PRO A 109 -39.68 -2.96 0.60
C PRO A 109 -39.13 -4.25 1.24
N PRO A 110 -39.92 -4.96 2.08
CA PRO A 110 -39.43 -6.14 2.80
C PRO A 110 -38.75 -7.18 1.92
N ALA A 111 -39.28 -7.43 0.74
CA ALA A 111 -38.70 -8.37 -0.24
C ALA A 111 -37.34 -7.92 -0.80
N ALA A 112 -36.97 -6.62 -0.75
CA ALA A 112 -35.70 -6.09 -1.21
C ALA A 112 -34.73 -5.75 -0.07
N GLY A 113 -35.07 -6.11 1.16
CA GLY A 113 -34.26 -5.82 2.35
C GLY A 113 -32.85 -6.43 2.25
N HIS A 114 -32.76 -7.66 1.79
CA HIS A 114 -31.46 -8.36 1.63
C HIS A 114 -30.60 -7.69 0.54
N LEU A 115 -31.17 -7.35 -0.62
CA LEU A 115 -30.47 -6.60 -1.65
C LEU A 115 -29.88 -5.27 -1.12
N ARG A 116 -30.66 -4.54 -0.28
CA ARG A 116 -30.18 -3.30 0.33
C ARG A 116 -28.95 -3.52 1.19
N VAL A 117 -28.94 -4.58 2.03
CA VAL A 117 -27.79 -4.92 2.88
C VAL A 117 -26.56 -5.20 2.03
N LEU A 118 -26.68 -6.10 1.05
CA LEU A 118 -25.56 -6.45 0.16
C LEU A 118 -24.99 -5.25 -0.60
N LEU A 119 -25.86 -4.34 -1.05
CA LEU A 119 -25.42 -3.12 -1.77
C LEU A 119 -24.69 -2.15 -0.83
N LEU A 120 -25.17 -1.98 0.39
CA LEU A 120 -24.48 -1.12 1.37
C LEU A 120 -23.12 -1.70 1.74
N GLU A 121 -23.02 -3.02 1.94
CA GLU A 121 -21.74 -3.71 2.18
C GLU A 121 -20.78 -3.56 1.00
N LEU A 122 -21.25 -3.68 -0.23
CA LEU A 122 -20.44 -3.50 -1.45
C LEU A 122 -19.87 -2.07 -1.52
N ILE A 123 -20.72 -1.05 -1.33
CA ILE A 123 -20.28 0.35 -1.37
C ILE A 123 -19.35 0.68 -0.20
N ASP A 124 -19.57 0.10 0.98
CA ASP A 124 -18.67 0.25 2.12
C ASP A 124 -17.31 -0.39 1.86
N GLY A 125 -17.28 -1.54 1.19
CA GLY A 125 -16.05 -2.19 0.74
C GLY A 125 -15.28 -1.35 -0.29
N ASP A 126 -15.97 -0.82 -1.31
CA ASP A 126 -15.37 0.08 -2.30
C ASP A 126 -14.81 1.36 -1.65
N ALA A 127 -15.54 1.93 -0.70
CA ALA A 127 -15.07 3.10 0.05
C ALA A 127 -13.84 2.78 0.91
N ALA A 128 -13.79 1.62 1.54
CA ALA A 128 -12.65 1.18 2.33
C ALA A 128 -11.39 0.99 1.47
N MET A 129 -11.52 0.31 0.31
CA MET A 129 -10.40 0.13 -0.63
C MET A 129 -9.93 1.46 -1.23
N THR A 130 -10.86 2.36 -1.58
CA THR A 130 -10.52 3.70 -2.08
C THR A 130 -9.73 4.50 -1.05
N ARG A 131 -10.13 4.43 0.22
CA ARG A 131 -9.42 5.09 1.33
C ARG A 131 -8.02 4.51 1.51
N GLU A 132 -7.86 3.18 1.56
CA GLU A 132 -6.55 2.55 1.67
C GLU A 132 -5.63 2.95 0.52
N LEU A 133 -6.14 2.99 -0.71
CA LEU A 133 -5.36 3.44 -1.86
C LEU A 133 -4.94 4.90 -1.74
N ALA A 134 -5.80 5.80 -1.24
CA ALA A 134 -5.46 7.18 -0.99
C ALA A 134 -4.36 7.33 0.08
N GLU A 135 -4.43 6.53 1.15
CA GLU A 135 -3.42 6.48 2.19
C GLU A 135 -2.07 5.95 1.64
N LEU A 136 -2.08 4.91 0.78
CA LEU A 136 -0.89 4.37 0.12
C LEU A 136 -0.22 5.39 -0.81
N VAL A 137 -1.01 6.11 -1.60
CA VAL A 137 -0.50 7.14 -2.53
C VAL A 137 0.24 8.26 -1.79
N THR A 138 -0.20 8.59 -0.58
CA THR A 138 0.45 9.59 0.27
C THR A 138 1.67 9.01 1.02
N TYR A 139 1.54 7.78 1.52
CA TYR A 139 2.54 7.13 2.35
C TYR A 139 3.79 6.70 1.58
N LEU A 140 3.64 6.01 0.44
CA LEU A 140 4.76 5.38 -0.25
C LEU A 140 5.83 6.36 -0.75
N PRO A 141 5.51 7.55 -1.30
CA PRO A 141 6.53 8.53 -1.66
C PRO A 141 7.33 9.05 -0.45
N ALA A 142 6.65 9.31 0.68
CA ALA A 142 7.29 9.76 1.90
C ALA A 142 8.19 8.68 2.52
N TYR A 143 7.74 7.43 2.49
CA TYR A 143 8.50 6.26 2.91
C TYR A 143 9.76 6.06 2.05
N ALA A 144 9.62 6.08 0.73
CA ALA A 144 10.75 5.97 -0.21
C ALA A 144 11.75 7.12 -0.05
N ALA A 145 11.26 8.36 0.12
CA ALA A 145 12.12 9.52 0.36
C ALA A 145 12.90 9.37 1.68
N THR A 146 12.26 8.85 2.74
CA THR A 146 12.92 8.61 4.03
C THR A 146 14.04 7.58 3.88
N LEU A 147 13.79 6.46 3.20
CA LEU A 147 14.80 5.41 2.99
C LEU A 147 15.88 5.79 1.96
N GLY A 148 15.66 6.80 1.15
CA GLY A 148 16.56 7.21 0.06
C GLY A 148 17.98 7.53 0.52
N SER A 149 18.19 7.93 1.78
CA SER A 149 19.52 8.20 2.34
C SER A 149 20.27 6.93 2.81
N LEU A 150 19.61 5.80 2.94
CA LEU A 150 20.22 4.53 3.39
C LEU A 150 21.26 4.02 2.40
N GLY A 151 20.92 3.97 1.11
CA GLY A 151 21.81 3.50 0.06
C GLY A 151 23.15 4.26 -0.02
N PRO A 152 23.16 5.59 -0.07
CA PRO A 152 24.41 6.37 0.03
C PRO A 152 25.20 6.10 1.32
N ALA A 153 24.53 6.00 2.49
CA ALA A 153 25.21 5.72 3.76
C ALA A 153 25.86 4.33 3.77
N THR A 154 25.19 3.32 3.20
CA THR A 154 25.74 1.95 3.07
C THR A 154 26.95 1.93 2.16
N ARG A 155 26.87 2.54 0.96
CA ARG A 155 28.03 2.64 0.04
C ARG A 155 29.22 3.36 0.66
N GLN A 156 28.97 4.45 1.39
CA GLN A 156 30.02 5.17 2.09
C GLN A 156 30.69 4.29 3.15
N LEU A 157 29.89 3.55 3.92
CA LEU A 157 30.40 2.60 4.93
C LEU A 157 31.24 1.51 4.26
N GLU A 158 30.76 0.86 3.20
CA GLU A 158 31.47 -0.17 2.43
C GLU A 158 32.80 0.34 1.92
N THR A 159 32.84 1.56 1.37
CA THR A 159 34.07 2.20 0.88
C THR A 159 35.10 2.36 2.00
N VAL A 160 34.69 2.70 3.22
CA VAL A 160 35.61 2.83 4.36
C VAL A 160 36.03 1.48 4.90
N LEU A 161 35.10 0.50 4.99
CA LEU A 161 35.38 -0.83 5.50
C LEU A 161 36.32 -1.63 4.58
N SER A 162 36.22 -1.46 3.26
CA SER A 162 37.05 -2.13 2.27
C SER A 162 38.50 -1.63 2.22
N ARG A 163 38.83 -0.48 2.84
CA ARG A 163 40.21 0.01 2.89
C ARG A 163 41.12 -0.99 3.59
N ARG A 164 42.20 -1.35 2.90
CA ARG A 164 43.21 -2.27 3.44
C ARG A 164 43.92 -1.67 4.65
N THR A 165 44.32 -2.50 5.59
CA THR A 165 45.17 -2.11 6.72
C THR A 165 46.57 -1.78 6.22
N ALA A 166 47.11 -0.66 6.65
CA ALA A 166 48.51 -0.30 6.39
C ALA A 166 49.44 -1.09 7.32
N TYR A 167 50.71 -1.20 6.94
CA TYR A 167 51.71 -1.88 7.74
C TYR A 167 52.14 -1.03 8.97
N GLY A 168 52.27 -1.70 10.15
CA GLY A 168 52.69 -1.09 11.38
C GLY A 168 51.57 -0.83 12.38
N ALA A 169 51.86 -1.00 13.70
CA ALA A 169 50.85 -0.95 14.76
C ALA A 169 50.13 0.40 14.87
N ALA A 170 50.81 1.50 14.60
CA ALA A 170 50.20 2.84 14.63
C ALA A 170 49.23 3.03 13.44
N ALA A 171 49.61 2.60 12.23
CA ALA A 171 48.78 2.67 11.04
C ALA A 171 47.55 1.77 11.15
N VAL A 172 47.67 0.57 11.71
CA VAL A 172 46.56 -0.35 11.99
C VAL A 172 45.57 0.30 12.95
N ARG A 173 46.03 0.91 14.04
CA ARG A 173 45.15 1.62 14.98
C ARG A 173 44.41 2.79 14.32
N ALA A 174 45.09 3.59 13.49
CA ALA A 174 44.46 4.69 12.77
C ALA A 174 43.36 4.22 11.80
N VAL A 175 43.60 3.09 11.09
CA VAL A 175 42.58 2.49 10.19
C VAL A 175 41.38 1.96 11.01
N PHE A 176 41.62 1.31 12.15
CA PHE A 176 40.53 0.84 13.03
C PHE A 176 39.72 2.00 13.59
N ALA A 177 40.38 3.09 14.03
CA ALA A 177 39.69 4.30 14.48
C ALA A 177 38.80 4.90 13.37
N THR A 178 39.31 4.95 12.14
CA THR A 178 38.55 5.44 10.97
C THR A 178 37.35 4.57 10.68
N LYS A 179 37.50 3.25 10.69
CA LYS A 179 36.41 2.28 10.46
C LYS A 179 35.38 2.35 11.61
N ALA A 180 35.81 2.45 12.85
CA ALA A 180 34.94 2.64 14.00
C ALA A 180 34.12 3.92 13.91
N ALA A 181 34.74 5.04 13.49
CA ALA A 181 34.05 6.31 13.28
C ALA A 181 33.00 6.22 12.18
N ALA A 182 33.29 5.52 11.06
CA ALA A 182 32.35 5.30 9.97
C ALA A 182 31.13 4.47 10.45
N LEU A 183 31.37 3.40 11.21
CA LEU A 183 30.30 2.56 11.78
C LEU A 183 29.41 3.33 12.76
N ARG A 184 30.00 4.20 13.60
CA ARG A 184 29.21 5.07 14.49
C ARG A 184 28.34 6.05 13.71
N ARG A 185 28.86 6.65 12.64
CA ARG A 185 28.05 7.51 11.75
C ARG A 185 26.90 6.74 11.13
N PHE A 186 27.16 5.53 10.66
CA PHE A 186 26.11 4.66 10.10
C PHE A 186 25.05 4.29 11.16
N GLN A 187 25.46 3.99 12.40
CA GLN A 187 24.55 3.78 13.54
C GLN A 187 23.65 5.01 13.79
N VAL A 188 24.23 6.21 13.76
CA VAL A 188 23.45 7.46 13.92
C VAL A 188 22.49 7.64 12.74
N THR A 189 22.93 7.37 11.52
CA THR A 189 22.09 7.49 10.33
C THR A 189 20.89 6.53 10.41
N THR A 190 21.12 5.25 10.72
CA THR A 190 20.02 4.28 10.88
C THR A 190 19.07 4.64 12.01
N GLY A 191 19.59 5.14 13.15
CA GLY A 191 18.76 5.66 14.24
C GLY A 191 17.89 6.86 13.81
N THR A 192 18.46 7.78 13.04
CA THR A 192 17.72 8.93 12.50
C THR A 192 16.62 8.49 11.54
N LEU A 193 16.91 7.50 10.68
CA LEU A 193 15.91 6.92 9.77
C LEU A 193 14.74 6.27 10.53
N VAL A 194 15.03 5.51 11.57
CA VAL A 194 14.00 4.92 12.44
C VAL A 194 13.12 6.01 13.04
N LEU A 195 13.72 7.10 13.56
CA LEU A 195 12.94 8.22 14.11
C LEU A 195 12.09 8.92 13.04
N GLN A 196 12.58 9.06 11.81
CA GLN A 196 11.82 9.62 10.70
C GLN A 196 10.68 8.70 10.28
N LEU A 197 10.93 7.39 10.19
CA LEU A 197 9.91 6.39 9.90
C LEU A 197 8.79 6.41 10.94
N HIS A 198 9.10 6.55 12.24
CA HIS A 198 8.08 6.64 13.29
C HIS A 198 7.14 7.85 13.18
N ARG A 199 7.51 8.87 12.40
CA ARG A 199 6.62 10.00 12.10
C ARG A 199 5.63 9.70 10.95
N LEU A 200 5.91 8.68 10.16
CA LEU A 200 5.01 8.23 9.11
C LEU A 200 3.88 7.41 9.73
N ARG A 201 2.70 7.48 9.12
CA ARG A 201 1.54 6.67 9.49
C ARG A 201 1.31 5.63 8.40
N PRO A 202 1.87 4.42 8.55
CA PRO A 202 1.68 3.38 7.55
C PRO A 202 0.20 2.96 7.51
N PRO A 203 -0.41 2.86 6.32
CA PRO A 203 -1.73 2.27 6.19
C PRO A 203 -1.71 0.80 6.62
N PRO A 204 -2.86 0.22 7.03
CA PRO A 204 -2.92 -1.14 7.59
C PRO A 204 -2.23 -2.20 6.73
N VAL A 205 -2.36 -2.09 5.41
CA VAL A 205 -1.73 -3.03 4.45
C VAL A 205 -0.21 -2.94 4.45
N SER A 206 0.38 -1.79 4.77
CA SER A 206 1.84 -1.57 4.80
C SER A 206 2.45 -1.79 6.18
N GLN A 207 1.65 -1.94 7.23
CA GLN A 207 2.17 -2.07 8.60
C GLN A 207 3.14 -3.24 8.80
N PRO A 208 2.91 -4.46 8.25
CA PRO A 208 3.86 -5.57 8.42
C PRO A 208 5.23 -5.27 7.78
N GLY A 209 5.25 -4.70 6.56
CA GLY A 209 6.48 -4.30 5.87
C GLY A 209 7.21 -3.19 6.62
N TYR A 210 6.49 -2.17 7.06
CA TYR A 210 7.01 -1.10 7.88
C TYR A 210 7.66 -1.61 9.18
N ALA A 211 6.99 -2.51 9.91
CA ALA A 211 7.52 -3.07 11.15
C ALA A 211 8.80 -3.90 10.91
N ALA A 212 8.83 -4.69 9.83
CA ALA A 212 10.00 -5.45 9.43
C ALA A 212 11.19 -4.52 9.12
N GLU A 213 10.96 -3.44 8.37
CA GLU A 213 11.98 -2.45 7.99
C GLU A 213 12.55 -1.72 9.22
N VAL A 214 11.68 -1.25 10.13
CA VAL A 214 12.12 -0.61 11.37
C VAL A 214 12.99 -1.56 12.20
N THR A 215 12.57 -2.82 12.34
CA THR A 215 13.34 -3.85 13.06
C THR A 215 14.71 -4.07 12.44
N ALA A 216 14.76 -4.12 11.14
CA ALA A 216 15.97 -4.30 10.37
C ALA A 216 16.94 -3.13 10.53
N LEU A 217 16.48 -1.89 10.37
CA LEU A 217 17.30 -0.70 10.59
C LEU A 217 17.86 -0.62 12.01
N GLN A 218 17.06 -0.99 13.02
CA GLN A 218 17.50 -1.09 14.41
C GLN A 218 18.58 -2.16 14.58
N GLY A 219 18.39 -3.32 13.95
CA GLY A 219 19.37 -4.41 13.97
C GLY A 219 20.69 -4.04 13.32
N MET A 220 20.64 -3.37 12.16
CA MET A 220 21.83 -2.84 11.47
C MET A 220 22.56 -1.81 12.33
N GLY A 221 21.85 -0.85 12.90
CA GLY A 221 22.44 0.17 13.76
C GLY A 221 23.10 -0.42 15.01
N ALA A 222 22.43 -1.36 15.68
CA ALA A 222 22.97 -2.04 16.85
C ALA A 222 24.24 -2.86 16.52
N SER A 223 24.23 -3.55 15.38
CA SER A 223 25.39 -4.33 14.92
C SER A 223 26.56 -3.44 14.52
N ALA A 224 26.29 -2.31 13.84
CA ALA A 224 27.31 -1.30 13.54
C ALA A 224 27.93 -0.71 14.82
N GLY A 225 27.11 -0.41 15.82
CA GLY A 225 27.59 0.10 17.11
C GLY A 225 28.50 -0.90 17.85
N ARG A 226 28.11 -2.18 17.89
CA ARG A 226 28.94 -3.25 18.48
C ARG A 226 30.28 -3.39 17.75
N LEU A 227 30.26 -3.43 16.42
CA LEU A 227 31.47 -3.53 15.61
C LEU A 227 32.36 -2.31 15.80
N ALA A 228 31.79 -1.11 15.88
CA ALA A 228 32.54 0.11 16.17
C ALA A 228 33.25 0.07 17.54
N ALA A 229 32.57 -0.41 18.58
CA ALA A 229 33.15 -0.54 19.92
C ALA A 229 34.31 -1.54 19.93
N MET A 230 34.17 -2.69 19.26
CA MET A 230 35.23 -3.71 19.15
C MET A 230 36.47 -3.19 18.43
N LEU A 231 36.30 -2.50 17.30
CA LEU A 231 37.41 -1.89 16.56
C LEU A 231 38.11 -0.79 17.37
N ALA A 232 37.35 0.01 18.12
CA ALA A 232 37.91 1.05 19.00
C ALA A 232 38.71 0.46 20.17
N ALA A 233 38.33 -0.72 20.68
CA ALA A 233 39.05 -1.43 21.74
C ALA A 233 40.32 -2.14 21.25
N GLY A 234 40.63 -2.08 19.95
CA GLY A 234 41.79 -2.75 19.36
C GLY A 234 41.69 -4.27 19.29
N GLY A 235 40.50 -4.82 19.54
CA GLY A 235 40.25 -6.26 19.57
C GLY A 235 40.10 -6.85 18.16
N SER A 236 41.13 -7.61 17.72
CA SER A 236 41.06 -8.34 16.44
C SER A 236 40.44 -9.73 16.57
N ALA A 237 40.39 -10.31 17.79
CA ALA A 237 40.09 -11.72 17.96
C ALA A 237 38.66 -12.16 17.72
N ASN A 238 37.66 -11.26 17.84
CA ASN A 238 36.25 -11.62 17.73
C ASN A 238 35.45 -10.74 16.73
N VAL A 239 36.12 -10.08 15.79
CA VAL A 239 35.46 -9.21 14.79
C VAL A 239 34.64 -10.03 13.77
N ARG A 240 35.10 -11.23 13.41
CA ARG A 240 34.45 -12.07 12.39
C ARG A 240 32.98 -12.40 12.68
N PRO A 241 32.59 -12.88 13.89
CA PRO A 241 31.19 -13.16 14.17
C PRO A 241 30.29 -11.93 14.11
N VAL A 242 30.79 -10.77 14.61
CA VAL A 242 30.03 -9.52 14.59
C VAL A 242 29.95 -8.94 13.20
N LEU A 243 31.01 -9.05 12.39
CA LEU A 243 30.98 -8.69 10.99
C LEU A 243 29.99 -9.56 10.22
N ALA A 244 30.02 -10.88 10.41
CA ALA A 244 29.06 -11.80 9.80
C ALA A 244 27.61 -11.53 10.27
N GLN A 245 27.42 -11.04 11.48
CA GLN A 245 26.10 -10.60 11.97
C GLN A 245 25.67 -9.28 11.32
N PHE A 246 26.60 -8.35 11.14
CA PHE A 246 26.37 -7.10 10.43
C PHE A 246 26.03 -7.36 8.95
N ASP A 247 26.83 -8.20 8.26
CA ASP A 247 26.61 -8.58 6.87
C ASP A 247 25.26 -9.28 6.68
N ARG A 248 24.86 -10.13 7.63
CA ARG A 248 23.52 -10.75 7.62
C ARG A 248 22.41 -9.72 7.86
N ALA A 249 22.61 -8.79 8.79
CA ALA A 249 21.65 -7.74 9.03
C ALA A 249 21.54 -6.76 7.84
N ALA A 250 22.67 -6.48 7.16
CA ALA A 250 22.73 -5.57 6.02
C ALA A 250 22.35 -6.22 4.68
N GLY A 251 22.49 -7.54 4.54
CA GLY A 251 22.41 -8.20 3.23
C GLY A 251 21.28 -9.20 2.99
N ASN A 252 20.86 -9.99 3.95
CA ASN A 252 19.99 -11.15 3.65
C ASN A 252 18.79 -11.36 4.59
N GLY A 253 18.89 -11.03 5.88
CA GLY A 253 17.79 -11.30 6.82
C GLY A 253 16.62 -10.33 6.66
N GLU A 254 16.96 -9.13 6.27
CA GLU A 254 16.06 -8.00 6.10
C GLU A 254 15.20 -8.15 4.85
N THR A 255 15.84 -8.41 3.72
CA THR A 255 15.15 -8.60 2.43
C THR A 255 14.12 -9.72 2.50
N VAL A 256 14.41 -10.81 3.19
CA VAL A 256 13.48 -11.96 3.34
C VAL A 256 12.27 -11.60 4.21
N ALA A 257 12.47 -10.89 5.32
CA ALA A 257 11.37 -10.47 6.20
C ALA A 257 10.46 -9.45 5.51
N VAL A 258 11.05 -8.45 4.85
CA VAL A 258 10.33 -7.45 4.08
C VAL A 258 9.57 -8.10 2.91
N GLN A 259 10.22 -8.97 2.13
CA GLN A 259 9.57 -9.70 1.04
C GLN A 259 8.39 -10.56 1.54
N ARG A 260 8.55 -11.25 2.67
CA ARG A 260 7.44 -12.02 3.26
C ARG A 260 6.27 -11.11 3.66
N ALA A 261 6.57 -9.95 4.24
CA ALA A 261 5.56 -8.97 4.61
C ALA A 261 4.83 -8.40 3.38
N GLU A 262 5.56 -8.11 2.30
CA GLU A 262 5.00 -7.66 1.02
C GLU A 262 4.09 -8.74 0.39
N ILE A 263 4.55 -9.99 0.36
CA ILE A 263 3.75 -11.12 -0.14
C ILE A 263 2.47 -11.29 0.71
N ALA A 264 2.57 -11.14 2.03
CA ALA A 264 1.42 -11.21 2.92
C ALA A 264 0.44 -10.06 2.68
N ALA A 265 0.93 -8.85 2.44
CA ALA A 265 0.12 -7.68 2.11
C ALA A 265 -0.60 -7.86 0.75
N ASP A 266 0.11 -8.37 -0.27
CA ASP A 266 -0.48 -8.66 -1.58
C ASP A 266 -1.59 -9.71 -1.48
N ARG A 267 -1.37 -10.78 -0.71
CA ARG A 267 -2.39 -11.82 -0.47
C ARG A 267 -3.61 -11.26 0.26
N ALA A 268 -3.40 -10.42 1.26
CA ALA A 268 -4.50 -9.78 2.00
C ALA A 268 -5.31 -8.85 1.09
N TYR A 269 -4.66 -8.12 0.20
CA TYR A 269 -5.30 -7.28 -0.79
C TYR A 269 -6.11 -8.13 -1.80
N ASP A 270 -5.51 -9.18 -2.38
CA ASP A 270 -6.17 -10.10 -3.31
C ASP A 270 -7.41 -10.77 -2.67
N SER A 271 -7.32 -11.13 -1.38
CA SER A 271 -8.45 -11.69 -0.63
C SER A 271 -9.61 -10.70 -0.52
N ARG A 272 -9.34 -9.42 -0.25
CA ARG A 272 -10.38 -8.38 -0.19
C ARG A 272 -11.02 -8.12 -1.54
N VAL A 273 -10.22 -8.05 -2.61
CA VAL A 273 -10.74 -7.93 -3.98
C VAL A 273 -11.65 -9.12 -4.32
N SER A 274 -11.23 -10.33 -3.95
CA SER A 274 -12.02 -11.55 -4.17
C SER A 274 -13.34 -11.52 -3.37
N ALA A 275 -13.31 -11.03 -2.13
CA ALA A 275 -14.51 -10.88 -1.32
C ALA A 275 -15.50 -9.85 -1.91
N LEU A 276 -15.02 -8.72 -2.43
CA LEU A 276 -15.85 -7.73 -3.11
C LEU A 276 -16.46 -8.28 -4.40
N ASN A 277 -15.69 -9.04 -5.19
CA ASN A 277 -16.20 -9.70 -6.38
C ASN A 277 -17.29 -10.72 -6.04
N ALA A 278 -17.12 -11.52 -4.98
CA ALA A 278 -18.12 -12.45 -4.50
C ALA A 278 -19.40 -11.72 -4.02
N LEU A 279 -19.22 -10.59 -3.35
CA LEU A 279 -20.34 -9.75 -2.92
C LEU A 279 -21.11 -9.15 -4.12
N SER A 280 -20.41 -8.68 -5.13
CA SER A 280 -21.00 -8.20 -6.39
C SER A 280 -21.81 -9.31 -7.09
N GLN A 281 -21.33 -10.55 -7.10
CA GLN A 281 -22.07 -11.70 -7.63
C GLN A 281 -23.35 -11.97 -6.83
N LYS A 282 -23.28 -11.90 -5.48
CA LYS A 282 -24.47 -12.04 -4.63
C LYS A 282 -25.51 -10.96 -4.92
N VAL A 283 -25.09 -9.71 -5.09
CA VAL A 283 -25.98 -8.60 -5.50
C VAL A 283 -26.67 -8.92 -6.82
N THR A 284 -25.94 -9.44 -7.79
CA THR A 284 -26.47 -9.83 -9.10
C THR A 284 -27.52 -10.93 -8.99
N LEU A 285 -27.23 -11.99 -8.21
CA LEU A 285 -28.16 -13.10 -7.98
C LEU A 285 -29.45 -12.64 -7.29
N GLU A 286 -29.32 -11.81 -6.24
CA GLU A 286 -30.47 -11.28 -5.51
C GLU A 286 -31.39 -10.43 -6.41
N ARG A 287 -30.79 -9.66 -7.33
CA ARG A 287 -31.56 -8.91 -8.33
C ARG A 287 -32.32 -9.79 -9.29
N LEU A 288 -31.67 -10.85 -9.76
CA LEU A 288 -32.34 -11.83 -10.64
C LEU A 288 -33.53 -12.47 -9.94
N GLN A 289 -33.37 -12.84 -8.66
CA GLN A 289 -34.45 -13.37 -7.83
C GLN A 289 -35.61 -12.37 -7.70
N LEU A 290 -35.30 -11.10 -7.35
CA LEU A 290 -36.29 -10.04 -7.27
C LEU A 290 -36.98 -9.77 -8.62
N SER A 291 -36.23 -9.80 -9.73
CA SER A 291 -36.82 -9.60 -11.05
C SER A 291 -37.78 -10.74 -11.42
N ASN A 292 -37.50 -11.98 -11.01
CA ASN A 292 -38.38 -13.14 -11.23
C ASN A 292 -39.66 -13.05 -10.39
N THR A 293 -39.61 -12.45 -9.24
CA THR A 293 -40.82 -12.20 -8.41
C THR A 293 -41.72 -11.09 -8.99
N LEU A 294 -41.17 -10.27 -9.89
CA LEU A 294 -41.93 -9.23 -10.61
C LEU A 294 -42.61 -9.74 -11.88
N LYS A 295 -42.18 -10.88 -12.43
CA LYS A 295 -42.87 -11.57 -13.55
C LYS A 295 -44.08 -12.33 -13.05
#